data_97a1a02e5138c58a0a37afefc818a08c
#
_entry.id   97a1a02e5138c58a0a37afefc818a08c
#
_cell.length_a   1.000
_cell.length_b   1.000
_cell.length_c   1.000
_cell.angle_alpha   90.00
_cell.angle_beta   90.00
_cell.angle_gamma   90.00
#
_symmetry.space_group_name_H-M   'P 1'
#
loop_
_entity.id
_entity.type
_entity.pdbx_description
1 polymer ?
#
loop_
_entity_poly.entity_id
_entity_poly.type
_entity_poly.pdbx_seq_one_letter_code
_entity_poly.pdbx_strand_id
1 'polypeptide(L)'
;MTSKKNLATTTPASAAARRRRVIGMVTGIAVAAALTATAVPAMAQSQDSQKAPSEQSAQHYLSPLQVTSAYYASYNGDLAAGFNRYISKDLVLHGFNGPERRADWIKGDLNIKAGLKGFKMTVLDQIVEGDKVVTRWSFEGVHTGTVFGIPASGRDVTLSGISIDRVIHGQSVEHWSEGNFGRFLDELRGEDASGSATPSAE
;
A
#
# COMPACT_ATOMS: atom_id res chain seq x y z
N MET A 1 16.37 -43.44 41.23
CA MET A 1 17.70 -42.82 40.97
C MET A 1 17.53 -41.58 40.13
N THR A 2 17.77 -40.48 40.78
CA THR A 2 17.60 -39.11 40.34
C THR A 2 18.69 -38.64 39.36
N SER A 3 18.36 -37.92 38.33
CA SER A 3 19.32 -37.00 37.74
C SER A 3 18.58 -35.72 37.21
N LYS A 4 18.69 -34.67 37.99
CA LYS A 4 18.33 -33.29 37.59
C LYS A 4 19.48 -32.73 36.76
N LYS A 5 19.23 -32.29 35.54
CA LYS A 5 20.14 -31.42 34.79
C LYS A 5 19.65 -29.98 34.87
N ASN A 6 20.46 -29.17 35.54
CA ASN A 6 20.32 -27.71 35.60
C ASN A 6 20.62 -27.09 34.23
N LEU A 7 19.73 -26.27 33.73
CA LEU A 7 19.94 -25.45 32.55
C LEU A 7 20.25 -24.01 33.02
N ALA A 8 21.49 -23.60 32.78
CA ALA A 8 21.99 -22.25 33.12
C ALA A 8 21.39 -21.20 32.18
N THR A 9 20.82 -20.18 32.78
CA THR A 9 20.38 -18.94 32.16
C THR A 9 21.57 -18.07 31.82
N THR A 10 21.84 -17.83 30.53
CA THR A 10 22.80 -16.83 30.06
C THR A 10 22.04 -15.61 29.56
N THR A 11 22.19 -14.50 30.26
CA THR A 11 21.70 -13.17 29.88
C THR A 11 22.69 -12.54 28.90
N PRO A 12 22.28 -11.99 27.73
CA PRO A 12 23.18 -11.20 26.90
C PRO A 12 23.23 -9.74 27.35
N ALA A 13 24.46 -9.24 27.46
CA ALA A 13 24.81 -7.89 27.88
C ALA A 13 24.35 -6.84 26.87
N SER A 14 23.86 -5.73 27.43
CA SER A 14 23.53 -4.47 26.75
C SER A 14 24.77 -3.82 26.13
N ALA A 15 24.78 -3.63 24.82
CA ALA A 15 25.76 -2.81 24.10
C ALA A 15 25.25 -1.37 23.98
N ALA A 16 25.78 -0.50 24.85
CA ALA A 16 25.54 0.95 24.80
C ALA A 16 26.27 1.57 23.59
N ALA A 17 25.56 2.08 22.62
CA ALA A 17 26.11 2.82 21.48
C ALA A 17 26.54 4.23 21.91
N ARG A 18 27.85 4.48 21.96
CA ARG A 18 28.45 5.80 22.16
C ARG A 18 28.24 6.69 20.94
N ARG A 19 27.45 7.75 21.10
CA ARG A 19 27.38 8.86 20.15
C ARG A 19 28.67 9.69 20.24
N ARG A 20 29.51 9.69 19.21
CA ARG A 20 30.59 10.65 19.04
C ARG A 20 30.06 11.92 18.42
N ARG A 21 30.05 13.02 19.17
CA ARG A 21 29.90 14.39 18.62
C ARG A 21 31.24 14.79 18.04
N VAL A 22 31.27 15.12 16.77
CA VAL A 22 32.41 15.81 16.11
C VAL A 22 32.05 17.30 16.11
N ILE A 23 32.79 18.05 16.94
CA ILE A 23 32.78 19.52 16.93
C ILE A 23 33.85 19.94 15.93
N GLY A 24 33.45 20.44 14.75
CA GLY A 24 34.35 21.06 13.81
C GLY A 24 34.52 22.54 14.14
N MET A 25 35.72 22.91 14.57
CA MET A 25 36.14 24.28 14.81
C MET A 25 36.61 24.89 13.49
N VAL A 26 35.90 25.88 12.96
CA VAL A 26 36.33 26.63 11.75
C VAL A 26 37.01 27.91 12.23
N THR A 27 38.33 27.95 12.10
CA THR A 27 39.15 29.15 12.29
C THR A 27 39.07 30.02 11.04
N GLY A 28 38.54 31.24 11.20
CA GLY A 28 38.52 32.26 10.14
C GLY A 28 39.90 32.89 9.94
N ILE A 29 40.30 32.98 8.69
CA ILE A 29 41.44 33.79 8.29
C ILE A 29 40.87 34.98 7.50
N ALA A 30 40.98 36.18 8.06
CA ALA A 30 40.66 37.42 7.38
C ALA A 30 41.84 37.82 6.53
N VAL A 31 41.67 37.88 5.21
CA VAL A 31 42.61 38.48 4.28
C VAL A 31 42.01 39.81 3.75
N ALA A 32 42.61 40.91 4.18
CA ALA A 32 42.31 42.20 3.65
C ALA A 32 43.01 42.36 2.27
N ALA A 33 42.27 42.54 1.20
CA ALA A 33 42.81 42.89 -0.11
C ALA A 33 42.34 44.29 -0.53
N ALA A 34 43.31 45.11 -0.86
CA ALA A 34 43.14 46.51 -1.26
C ALA A 34 42.40 46.65 -2.60
N LEU A 35 41.46 47.58 -2.66
CA LEU A 35 40.72 47.99 -3.86
C LEU A 35 41.63 48.87 -4.73
N THR A 36 41.99 48.41 -5.91
CA THR A 36 42.40 49.28 -7.04
C THR A 36 41.24 49.35 -8.03
N ALA A 37 40.65 50.53 -8.13
CA ALA A 37 39.57 50.80 -9.09
C ALA A 37 40.21 51.00 -10.49
N THR A 38 39.98 50.05 -11.40
CA THR A 38 40.17 50.27 -12.83
C THR A 38 38.81 50.40 -13.48
N ALA A 39 38.55 51.59 -14.05
CA ALA A 39 37.33 51.85 -14.81
C ALA A 39 37.30 51.01 -16.09
N VAL A 40 36.30 50.17 -16.24
CA VAL A 40 35.97 49.41 -17.45
C VAL A 40 34.83 50.13 -18.16
N PRO A 41 34.91 50.39 -19.49
CA PRO A 41 33.80 51.03 -20.21
C PRO A 41 32.57 50.16 -20.26
N ALA A 42 31.42 50.76 -20.01
CA ALA A 42 30.12 50.13 -20.10
C ALA A 42 29.82 49.65 -21.53
N MET A 43 29.99 48.35 -21.77
CA MET A 43 29.38 47.71 -22.92
C MET A 43 27.90 47.49 -22.58
N ALA A 44 27.04 48.06 -23.41
CA ALA A 44 25.60 47.82 -23.34
C ALA A 44 25.33 46.31 -23.56
N GLN A 45 25.06 45.61 -22.50
CA GLN A 45 24.53 44.23 -22.59
C GLN A 45 23.07 44.35 -22.97
N SER A 46 22.75 43.88 -24.18
CA SER A 46 21.41 43.59 -24.61
C SER A 46 20.79 42.63 -23.58
N GLN A 47 19.78 43.10 -22.84
CA GLN A 47 18.96 42.26 -22.01
C GLN A 47 18.12 41.37 -22.92
N ASP A 48 18.69 40.25 -23.36
CA ASP A 48 17.89 39.14 -23.80
C ASP A 48 17.02 38.72 -22.60
N SER A 49 15.75 39.12 -22.68
CA SER A 49 14.72 38.67 -21.76
C SER A 49 14.65 37.16 -21.89
N GLN A 50 15.46 36.45 -21.10
CA GLN A 50 15.21 35.02 -20.84
C GLN A 50 13.85 34.95 -20.17
N LYS A 51 12.83 34.73 -21.01
CA LYS A 51 11.49 34.31 -20.58
C LYS A 51 11.69 33.13 -19.65
N ALA A 52 11.47 33.36 -18.36
CA ALA A 52 11.43 32.29 -17.37
C ALA A 52 10.60 31.14 -17.94
N PRO A 53 11.01 29.86 -17.74
CA PRO A 53 10.18 28.73 -18.16
C PRO A 53 8.80 28.98 -17.60
N SER A 54 7.79 29.06 -18.49
CA SER A 54 6.41 29.14 -18.09
C SER A 54 6.21 28.03 -17.07
N GLU A 55 5.72 28.37 -15.87
CA GLU A 55 5.20 27.40 -14.91
C GLU A 55 4.16 26.57 -15.65
N GLN A 56 4.63 25.44 -16.22
CA GLN A 56 3.73 24.43 -16.70
C GLN A 56 2.94 24.06 -15.47
N SER A 57 1.64 24.36 -15.50
CA SER A 57 0.69 24.08 -14.47
C SER A 57 0.95 22.65 -13.98
N ALA A 58 1.60 22.51 -12.82
CA ALA A 58 1.89 21.23 -12.22
C ALA A 58 0.53 20.55 -12.04
N GLN A 59 0.29 19.52 -12.83
CA GLN A 59 -0.94 18.74 -12.70
C GLN A 59 -0.95 18.21 -11.26
N HIS A 60 -1.87 18.74 -10.44
CA HIS A 60 -1.98 18.39 -9.04
C HIS A 60 -2.70 17.03 -8.94
N TYR A 61 -1.92 15.98 -9.00
CA TYR A 61 -2.43 14.63 -8.77
C TYR A 61 -2.73 14.41 -7.28
N LEU A 62 -3.72 13.56 -7.00
CA LEU A 62 -3.95 13.06 -5.65
C LEU A 62 -2.69 12.34 -5.14
N SER A 63 -2.39 12.49 -3.85
CA SER A 63 -1.30 11.75 -3.21
C SER A 63 -1.59 10.23 -3.22
N PRO A 64 -0.55 9.39 -3.09
CA PRO A 64 -0.74 7.93 -3.04
C PRO A 64 -1.80 7.50 -2.01
N LEU A 65 -1.76 8.06 -0.80
CA LEU A 65 -2.74 7.78 0.24
C LEU A 65 -4.16 8.21 -0.17
N GLN A 66 -4.31 9.39 -0.78
CA GLN A 66 -5.63 9.86 -1.22
C GLN A 66 -6.21 8.96 -2.31
N VAL A 67 -5.39 8.48 -3.25
CA VAL A 67 -5.80 7.55 -4.31
C VAL A 67 -6.29 6.24 -3.72
N THR A 68 -5.50 5.61 -2.87
CA THR A 68 -5.85 4.30 -2.30
C THR A 68 -7.04 4.41 -1.35
N SER A 69 -7.09 5.43 -0.48
CA SER A 69 -8.25 5.64 0.40
C SER A 69 -9.54 5.84 -0.39
N ALA A 70 -9.51 6.64 -1.47
CA ALA A 70 -10.67 6.85 -2.32
C ALA A 70 -11.07 5.58 -3.11
N TYR A 71 -10.08 4.80 -3.56
CA TYR A 71 -10.31 3.51 -4.19
C TYR A 71 -11.00 2.54 -3.23
N TYR A 72 -10.47 2.32 -2.02
CA TYR A 72 -11.09 1.42 -1.04
C TYR A 72 -12.48 1.92 -0.57
N ALA A 73 -12.68 3.23 -0.46
CA ALA A 73 -14.00 3.79 -0.16
C ALA A 73 -15.04 3.44 -1.22
N SER A 74 -14.64 3.30 -2.49
CA SER A 74 -15.53 2.95 -3.60
C SER A 74 -16.15 1.55 -3.48
N TYR A 75 -15.56 0.64 -2.72
CA TYR A 75 -16.16 -0.67 -2.41
C TYR A 75 -17.51 -0.53 -1.69
N ASN A 76 -17.66 0.48 -0.85
CA ASN A 76 -18.92 0.77 -0.16
C ASN A 76 -19.87 1.65 -1.00
N GLY A 77 -19.44 2.08 -2.19
CA GLY A 77 -20.20 2.92 -3.11
C GLY A 77 -20.21 2.33 -4.52
N ASP A 78 -19.83 3.15 -5.51
CA ASP A 78 -19.69 2.74 -6.92
C ASP A 78 -18.28 2.18 -7.18
N LEU A 79 -18.13 0.88 -7.00
CA LEU A 79 -16.87 0.17 -7.19
C LEU A 79 -16.38 0.23 -8.64
N ALA A 80 -17.28 0.17 -9.62
CA ALA A 80 -16.91 0.23 -11.03
C ALA A 80 -16.33 1.61 -11.39
N ALA A 81 -16.92 2.68 -10.89
CA ALA A 81 -16.38 4.03 -11.04
C ALA A 81 -15.02 4.17 -10.33
N GLY A 82 -14.87 3.57 -9.13
CA GLY A 82 -13.60 3.54 -8.40
C GLY A 82 -12.47 2.89 -9.19
N PHE A 83 -12.70 1.70 -9.76
CA PHE A 83 -11.75 1.03 -10.63
C PHE A 83 -11.36 1.88 -11.84
N ASN A 84 -12.33 2.50 -12.49
CA ASN A 84 -12.06 3.31 -13.68
C ASN A 84 -11.27 4.58 -13.38
N ARG A 85 -11.44 5.16 -12.19
CA ARG A 85 -10.79 6.40 -11.81
C ARG A 85 -9.39 6.18 -11.22
N TYR A 86 -9.25 5.20 -10.32
CA TYR A 86 -8.06 5.09 -9.47
C TYR A 86 -7.12 3.95 -9.86
N ILE A 87 -7.56 3.01 -10.68
CA ILE A 87 -6.75 1.88 -11.12
C ILE A 87 -6.38 2.04 -12.60
N SER A 88 -5.09 2.06 -12.89
CA SER A 88 -4.57 2.18 -14.25
C SER A 88 -5.14 1.11 -15.18
N LYS A 89 -5.36 1.48 -16.44
CA LYS A 89 -5.74 0.49 -17.48
C LYS A 89 -4.62 -0.52 -17.74
N ASP A 90 -3.37 -0.09 -17.54
CA ASP A 90 -2.15 -0.87 -17.76
C ASP A 90 -1.60 -1.42 -16.42
N LEU A 91 -2.48 -1.66 -15.45
CA LEU A 91 -2.13 -2.19 -14.14
C LEU A 91 -1.34 -3.50 -14.26
N VAL A 92 -0.22 -3.59 -13.55
CA VAL A 92 0.44 -4.86 -13.24
C VAL A 92 -0.17 -5.41 -11.95
N LEU A 93 -0.81 -6.57 -12.03
CA LEU A 93 -1.53 -7.17 -10.91
C LEU A 93 -0.89 -8.49 -10.48
N HIS A 94 -0.57 -8.57 -9.20
CA HIS A 94 -0.12 -9.77 -8.51
C HIS A 94 -1.23 -10.18 -7.52
N GLY A 95 -2.19 -10.96 -8.02
CA GLY A 95 -3.35 -11.41 -7.23
C GLY A 95 -3.03 -12.58 -6.31
N PHE A 96 -4.03 -13.07 -5.58
CA PHE A 96 -3.90 -14.16 -4.59
C PHE A 96 -3.33 -15.46 -5.17
N ASN A 97 -3.49 -15.71 -6.46
CA ASN A 97 -3.03 -16.91 -7.14
C ASN A 97 -1.90 -16.63 -8.16
N GLY A 98 -1.22 -15.48 -8.03
CA GLY A 98 -0.15 -15.05 -8.95
C GLY A 98 -0.60 -13.96 -9.92
N PRO A 99 0.08 -13.80 -11.07
CA PRO A 99 -0.25 -12.77 -12.05
C PRO A 99 -1.68 -12.91 -12.55
N GLU A 100 -2.41 -11.81 -12.57
CA GLU A 100 -3.82 -11.76 -12.94
C GLU A 100 -4.08 -10.58 -13.86
N ARG A 101 -5.12 -10.67 -14.71
CA ARG A 101 -5.51 -9.55 -15.56
C ARG A 101 -6.44 -8.60 -14.80
N ARG A 102 -6.22 -7.30 -14.95
CA ARG A 102 -7.08 -6.25 -14.38
C ARG A 102 -8.59 -6.51 -14.60
N ALA A 103 -8.97 -6.97 -15.80
CA ALA A 103 -10.38 -7.22 -16.12
C ALA A 103 -10.98 -8.37 -15.31
N ASP A 104 -10.20 -9.42 -15.04
CA ASP A 104 -10.65 -10.58 -14.25
C ASP A 104 -10.77 -10.19 -12.78
N TRP A 105 -9.82 -9.43 -12.24
CA TRP A 105 -9.91 -8.85 -10.89
C TRP A 105 -11.17 -8.01 -10.70
N ILE A 106 -11.41 -7.02 -11.58
CA ILE A 106 -12.61 -6.17 -11.51
C ILE A 106 -13.88 -7.02 -11.54
N LYS A 107 -13.95 -8.00 -12.44
CA LYS A 107 -15.09 -8.91 -12.54
C LYS A 107 -15.28 -9.72 -11.27
N GLY A 108 -14.18 -10.21 -10.67
CA GLY A 108 -14.19 -10.95 -9.41
C GLY A 108 -14.73 -10.12 -8.26
N ASP A 109 -14.21 -8.92 -8.05
CA ASP A 109 -14.62 -8.04 -6.96
C ASP A 109 -16.07 -7.54 -7.11
N LEU A 110 -16.50 -7.23 -8.33
CA LEU A 110 -17.91 -6.91 -8.59
C LEU A 110 -18.84 -8.11 -8.33
N ASN A 111 -18.41 -9.33 -8.66
CA ASN A 111 -19.16 -10.55 -8.37
C ASN A 111 -19.27 -10.81 -6.86
N ILE A 112 -18.18 -10.66 -6.12
CA ILE A 112 -18.20 -10.75 -4.65
C ILE A 112 -19.19 -9.74 -4.08
N LYS A 113 -19.06 -8.47 -4.43
CA LYS A 113 -19.93 -7.41 -3.93
C LYS A 113 -21.41 -7.67 -4.25
N ALA A 114 -21.73 -8.15 -5.43
CA ALA A 114 -23.10 -8.45 -5.85
C ALA A 114 -23.68 -9.70 -5.13
N GLY A 115 -22.84 -10.66 -4.79
CA GLY A 115 -23.24 -11.90 -4.13
C GLY A 115 -23.38 -11.81 -2.60
N LEU A 116 -22.88 -10.71 -1.99
CA LEU A 116 -22.89 -10.52 -0.54
C LEU A 116 -23.88 -9.43 -0.14
N LYS A 117 -24.99 -9.81 0.50
CA LYS A 117 -25.93 -8.86 1.11
C LYS A 117 -25.27 -8.16 2.30
N GLY A 118 -25.43 -6.84 2.38
CA GLY A 118 -24.81 -6.05 3.44
C GLY A 118 -23.27 -5.92 3.30
N PHE A 119 -22.75 -6.14 2.09
CA PHE A 119 -21.32 -6.02 1.82
C PHE A 119 -20.74 -4.72 2.44
N LYS A 120 -19.66 -4.88 3.19
CA LYS A 120 -18.96 -3.77 3.83
C LYS A 120 -17.45 -3.97 3.76
N MET A 121 -16.76 -3.06 3.07
CA MET A 121 -15.31 -2.94 3.07
C MET A 121 -14.88 -2.04 4.22
N THR A 122 -13.86 -2.47 4.98
CA THR A 122 -13.24 -1.72 6.06
C THR A 122 -11.73 -1.66 5.82
N VAL A 123 -11.19 -0.46 5.73
CA VAL A 123 -9.74 -0.21 5.81
C VAL A 123 -9.38 -0.20 7.29
N LEU A 124 -8.49 -1.09 7.69
CA LEU A 124 -8.06 -1.26 9.08
C LEU A 124 -6.83 -0.43 9.39
N ASP A 125 -5.93 -0.27 8.39
CA ASP A 125 -4.68 0.46 8.53
C ASP A 125 -4.08 0.80 7.16
N GLN A 126 -3.33 1.91 7.06
CA GLN A 126 -2.59 2.28 5.87
C GLN A 126 -1.23 2.86 6.24
N ILE A 127 -0.18 2.38 5.57
CA ILE A 127 1.19 2.85 5.70
C ILE A 127 1.68 3.33 4.34
N VAL A 128 2.30 4.50 4.30
CA VAL A 128 2.80 5.12 3.05
C VAL A 128 4.32 5.22 3.09
N GLU A 129 4.95 4.77 2.02
CA GLU A 129 6.38 4.96 1.78
C GLU A 129 6.60 5.34 0.31
N GLY A 130 6.95 6.61 0.08
CA GLY A 130 7.12 7.15 -1.26
C GLY A 130 5.87 7.04 -2.12
N ASP A 131 5.95 6.30 -3.20
CA ASP A 131 4.85 6.04 -4.15
C ASP A 131 4.03 4.80 -3.80
N LYS A 132 4.35 4.09 -2.70
CA LYS A 132 3.68 2.88 -2.27
C LYS A 132 2.79 3.11 -1.06
N VAL A 133 1.65 2.44 -1.06
CA VAL A 133 0.73 2.39 0.07
C VAL A 133 0.44 0.95 0.40
N VAL A 134 0.74 0.55 1.63
CA VAL A 134 0.31 -0.73 2.20
C VAL A 134 -1.04 -0.51 2.85
N THR A 135 -2.03 -1.30 2.50
CA THR A 135 -3.39 -1.24 3.08
C THR A 135 -3.75 -2.58 3.68
N ARG A 136 -4.06 -2.59 4.96
CA ARG A 136 -4.68 -3.74 5.64
C ARG A 136 -6.19 -3.52 5.65
N TRP A 137 -6.92 -4.49 5.12
CA TRP A 137 -8.35 -4.37 4.89
C TRP A 137 -9.11 -5.65 5.22
N SER A 138 -10.42 -5.52 5.39
CA SER A 138 -11.35 -6.65 5.41
C SER A 138 -12.66 -6.25 4.76
N PHE A 139 -13.37 -7.22 4.21
CA PHE A 139 -14.79 -7.05 3.92
C PHE A 139 -15.59 -8.23 4.49
N GLU A 140 -16.88 -7.97 4.68
CA GLU A 140 -17.84 -8.93 5.23
C GLU A 140 -19.17 -8.78 4.52
N GLY A 141 -20.03 -9.79 4.65
CA GLY A 141 -21.40 -9.79 4.18
C GLY A 141 -22.03 -11.16 4.27
N VAL A 142 -23.35 -11.25 4.05
CA VAL A 142 -24.09 -12.51 4.01
C VAL A 142 -24.10 -13.06 2.58
N HIS A 143 -23.64 -14.28 2.36
CA HIS A 143 -23.58 -14.93 1.05
C HIS A 143 -24.98 -15.30 0.57
N THR A 144 -25.64 -14.41 -0.18
CA THR A 144 -27.02 -14.55 -0.66
C THR A 144 -27.16 -14.66 -2.17
N GLY A 145 -26.08 -14.45 -2.92
CA GLY A 145 -26.03 -14.63 -4.38
C GLY A 145 -24.90 -15.57 -4.78
N THR A 146 -24.76 -15.85 -6.07
CA THR A 146 -23.66 -16.69 -6.57
C THR A 146 -22.34 -15.91 -6.59
N VAL A 147 -21.31 -16.43 -5.90
CA VAL A 147 -19.94 -15.90 -5.88
C VAL A 147 -19.00 -16.95 -6.44
N PHE A 148 -18.22 -16.63 -7.47
CA PHE A 148 -17.29 -17.54 -8.16
C PHE A 148 -17.94 -18.89 -8.59
N GLY A 149 -19.22 -18.88 -8.96
CA GLY A 149 -19.95 -20.09 -9.29
C GLY A 149 -20.46 -20.89 -8.08
N ILE A 150 -20.14 -20.48 -6.86
CA ILE A 150 -20.61 -21.11 -5.63
C ILE A 150 -22.01 -20.55 -5.31
N PRO A 151 -23.04 -21.39 -5.20
CA PRO A 151 -24.40 -20.95 -4.85
C PRO A 151 -24.47 -20.36 -3.44
N ALA A 152 -25.46 -19.48 -3.23
CA ALA A 152 -25.72 -18.87 -1.92
C ALA A 152 -25.77 -19.89 -0.77
N SER A 153 -24.95 -19.69 0.25
CA SER A 153 -24.95 -20.53 1.47
C SER A 153 -25.77 -19.93 2.61
N GLY A 154 -26.15 -18.66 2.52
CA GLY A 154 -26.82 -17.91 3.58
C GLY A 154 -25.94 -17.56 4.79
N ARG A 155 -24.65 -17.85 4.73
CA ARG A 155 -23.70 -17.65 5.83
C ARG A 155 -23.07 -16.27 5.81
N ASP A 156 -22.66 -15.78 6.97
CA ASP A 156 -21.73 -14.68 7.08
C ASP A 156 -20.35 -15.13 6.58
N VAL A 157 -19.74 -14.32 5.71
CA VAL A 157 -18.42 -14.60 5.15
C VAL A 157 -17.53 -13.37 5.29
N THR A 158 -16.23 -13.60 5.46
CA THR A 158 -15.24 -12.54 5.63
C THR A 158 -13.99 -12.86 4.83
N LEU A 159 -13.54 -11.86 4.04
CA LEU A 159 -12.22 -11.87 3.45
C LEU A 159 -11.39 -10.72 4.02
N SER A 160 -10.20 -11.02 4.47
CA SER A 160 -9.23 -10.02 4.94
C SER A 160 -7.89 -10.20 4.24
N GLY A 161 -7.18 -9.11 4.08
CA GLY A 161 -5.89 -9.14 3.41
C GLY A 161 -5.04 -7.90 3.66
N ILE A 162 -3.88 -7.95 3.04
CA ILE A 162 -2.96 -6.83 2.93
C ILE A 162 -2.66 -6.66 1.45
N SER A 163 -2.77 -5.43 0.98
CA SER A 163 -2.38 -5.07 -0.39
C SER A 163 -1.30 -4.01 -0.36
N ILE A 164 -0.48 -3.99 -1.42
CA ILE A 164 0.45 -2.92 -1.70
C ILE A 164 0.07 -2.32 -3.03
N ASP A 165 -0.15 -1.02 -3.07
CA ASP A 165 -0.42 -0.24 -4.28
C ASP A 165 0.76 0.67 -4.58
N ARG A 166 1.28 0.63 -5.80
CA ARG A 166 2.20 1.65 -6.30
C ARG A 166 1.41 2.66 -7.13
N VAL A 167 1.46 3.92 -6.70
CA VAL A 167 0.63 4.99 -7.25
C VAL A 167 1.48 6.00 -8.00
N ILE A 168 1.18 6.19 -9.29
CA ILE A 168 1.82 7.17 -10.16
C ILE A 168 0.73 8.01 -10.83
N HIS A 169 0.90 9.31 -10.86
CA HIS A 169 0.00 10.26 -11.52
C HIS A 169 -1.48 10.07 -11.13
N GLY A 170 -1.75 9.78 -9.86
CA GLY A 170 -3.11 9.66 -9.33
C GLY A 170 -3.81 8.34 -9.62
N GLN A 171 -3.08 7.31 -10.05
CA GLN A 171 -3.61 5.97 -10.27
C GLN A 171 -2.67 4.89 -9.70
N SER A 172 -3.23 3.80 -9.18
CA SER A 172 -2.48 2.57 -8.87
C SER A 172 -2.06 1.93 -10.18
N VAL A 173 -0.75 1.77 -10.39
CA VAL A 173 -0.15 1.20 -11.60
C VAL A 173 0.39 -0.21 -11.37
N GLU A 174 0.52 -0.61 -10.11
CA GLU A 174 0.93 -1.95 -9.71
C GLU A 174 0.29 -2.29 -8.36
N HIS A 175 -0.21 -3.51 -8.23
CA HIS A 175 -0.96 -3.97 -7.07
C HIS A 175 -0.58 -5.40 -6.70
N TRP A 176 -0.31 -5.63 -5.43
CA TRP A 176 -0.08 -6.94 -4.81
C TRP A 176 -1.15 -7.18 -3.76
N SER A 177 -1.64 -8.41 -3.67
CA SER A 177 -2.60 -8.82 -2.64
C SER A 177 -2.25 -10.17 -2.05
N GLU A 178 -2.28 -10.22 -0.71
CA GLU A 178 -2.21 -11.43 0.09
C GLU A 178 -3.37 -11.45 1.08
N GLY A 179 -3.94 -12.62 1.33
CA GLY A 179 -5.10 -12.71 2.22
C GLY A 179 -5.57 -14.13 2.49
N ASN A 180 -6.63 -14.24 3.29
CA ASN A 180 -7.24 -15.52 3.67
C ASN A 180 -8.21 -16.07 2.61
N PHE A 181 -7.88 -15.94 1.32
CA PHE A 181 -8.77 -16.27 0.20
C PHE A 181 -9.26 -17.73 0.21
N GLY A 182 -8.38 -18.68 0.56
CA GLY A 182 -8.77 -20.10 0.71
C GLY A 182 -9.89 -20.28 1.73
N ARG A 183 -9.72 -19.71 2.94
CA ARG A 183 -10.75 -19.73 3.98
C ARG A 183 -12.06 -19.07 3.52
N PHE A 184 -11.96 -17.94 2.82
CA PHE A 184 -13.15 -17.28 2.27
C PHE A 184 -13.92 -18.19 1.31
N LEU A 185 -13.23 -18.96 0.45
CA LEU A 185 -13.87 -19.94 -0.43
C LEU A 185 -14.55 -21.07 0.37
N ASP A 186 -13.94 -21.53 1.47
CA ASP A 186 -14.52 -22.56 2.35
C ASP A 186 -15.78 -22.01 3.04
N GLU A 187 -15.75 -20.78 3.54
CA GLU A 187 -16.93 -20.10 4.11
C GLU A 187 -18.05 -19.95 3.07
N LEU A 188 -17.73 -19.60 1.80
CA LEU A 188 -18.72 -19.57 0.73
C LEU A 188 -19.37 -20.94 0.47
N ARG A 189 -18.60 -22.03 0.52
CA ARG A 189 -19.11 -23.42 0.34
C ARG A 189 -19.90 -23.93 1.55
N GLY A 190 -19.84 -23.23 2.68
CA GLY A 190 -20.43 -23.69 3.92
C GLY A 190 -19.55 -24.71 4.65
N GLU A 191 -18.29 -24.80 4.29
CA GLU A 191 -17.30 -25.63 4.96
C GLU A 191 -16.78 -24.87 6.18
N ASP A 192 -16.88 -25.49 7.38
CA ASP A 192 -16.31 -24.88 8.58
C ASP A 192 -14.80 -25.03 8.55
N ALA A 193 -14.05 -24.01 9.01
CA ALA A 193 -12.59 -24.01 9.13
C ALA A 193 -12.05 -25.09 10.12
N SER A 194 -12.94 -25.89 10.70
CA SER A 194 -12.66 -27.05 11.52
C SER A 194 -12.62 -28.32 10.66
N GLY A 195 -11.55 -28.47 9.87
CA GLY A 195 -11.06 -29.79 9.46
C GLY A 195 -10.56 -30.57 10.67
N SER A 196 -11.34 -30.66 11.73
CA SER A 196 -11.21 -31.65 12.79
C SER A 196 -11.86 -32.93 12.25
N ALA A 197 -11.06 -33.79 11.62
CA ALA A 197 -11.42 -35.17 11.46
C ALA A 197 -11.78 -35.71 12.86
N THR A 198 -13.04 -35.90 13.09
CA THR A 198 -13.49 -36.73 14.23
C THR A 198 -12.94 -38.14 13.96
N PRO A 199 -12.04 -38.69 14.80
CA PRO A 199 -11.65 -40.08 14.65
C PRO A 199 -12.93 -40.90 14.86
N SER A 200 -13.33 -41.66 13.83
CA SER A 200 -14.34 -42.67 13.96
C SER A 200 -13.87 -43.63 15.05
N ALA A 201 -14.58 -43.67 16.19
CA ALA A 201 -14.38 -44.69 17.19
C ALA A 201 -14.89 -46.02 16.59
N GLU A 202 -13.97 -46.96 16.34
CA GLU A 202 -14.25 -48.40 16.25
C GLU A 202 -14.37 -49.00 17.64
#